data_15eb53168d08c3c9350893fbb33c7dd2
#
_entry.id   15eb53168d08c3c9350893fbb33c7dd2
#
_cell.length_a   1.000
_cell.length_b   1.000
_cell.length_c   1.000
_cell.angle_alpha   90.00
_cell.angle_beta   90.00
_cell.angle_gamma   90.00
#
_symmetry.space_group_name_H-M   'P 1'
#
loop_
_entity.id
_entity.type
_entity.pdbx_description
1 polymer ?
#
loop_
_entity_poly.entity_id
_entity_poly.type
_entity_poly.pdbx_seq_one_letter_code
_entity_poly.pdbx_strand_id
1 'polypeptide(L)'
;MKIFNAIFSCFLATFFLFGCAPTRTWISSPEFQSADNAIFSARFTPLRGNGRFISEFRLEVQNKTRQPLEVDWNNTRYLFNQAPSGRFAFEGITEKNINNPPFDVVPPQGTLQKVISPVNLIAWRRGPGFISQPAFSAGPVPAGQNGILLVVRQNGKEIREKMTVTIQVRVE
;
A
#
# COMPACT_ATOMS: atom_id res chain seq x y z
N MET A 1 30.02 -46.72 -29.45
CA MET A 1 30.04 -46.56 -27.98
C MET A 1 30.62 -45.23 -27.47
N LYS A 2 31.60 -44.60 -28.09
CA LYS A 2 32.20 -43.33 -27.67
C LYS A 2 31.29 -42.09 -27.84
N ILE A 3 30.43 -42.07 -28.87
CA ILE A 3 29.52 -40.93 -29.15
C ILE A 3 28.37 -40.88 -28.16
N PHE A 4 27.87 -42.05 -27.70
CA PHE A 4 26.78 -42.14 -26.75
C PHE A 4 27.14 -41.58 -25.36
N ASN A 5 28.37 -41.81 -24.93
CA ASN A 5 28.89 -41.25 -23.65
C ASN A 5 29.09 -39.74 -23.68
N ALA A 6 29.42 -39.15 -24.84
CA ALA A 6 29.61 -37.70 -25.00
C ALA A 6 28.25 -36.99 -24.94
N ILE A 7 27.20 -37.54 -25.55
CA ILE A 7 25.84 -36.95 -25.52
C ILE A 7 25.24 -37.04 -24.11
N PHE A 8 25.44 -38.14 -23.40
CA PHE A 8 24.95 -38.33 -22.03
C PHE A 8 25.66 -37.37 -21.05
N SER A 9 26.96 -37.15 -21.23
CA SER A 9 27.73 -36.19 -20.39
C SER A 9 27.30 -34.74 -20.62
N CYS A 10 26.94 -34.34 -21.86
CA CYS A 10 26.43 -33.02 -22.16
C CYS A 10 25.02 -32.77 -21.57
N PHE A 11 24.17 -33.79 -21.54
CA PHE A 11 22.84 -33.72 -20.97
C PHE A 11 22.85 -33.62 -19.44
N LEU A 12 23.81 -34.23 -18.79
CA LEU A 12 23.98 -34.13 -17.32
C LEU A 12 24.51 -32.77 -16.88
N ALA A 13 25.33 -32.09 -17.68
CA ALA A 13 25.87 -30.78 -17.39
C ALA A 13 24.83 -29.64 -17.47
N THR A 14 23.77 -29.80 -18.26
CA THR A 14 22.70 -28.79 -18.39
C THR A 14 21.72 -28.79 -17.22
N PHE A 15 21.67 -29.83 -16.40
CA PHE A 15 20.76 -29.92 -15.24
C PHE A 15 21.22 -29.10 -14.02
N PHE A 16 22.48 -28.69 -13.95
CA PHE A 16 23.02 -27.94 -12.80
C PHE A 16 22.88 -26.41 -12.92
N LEU A 17 22.31 -25.89 -14.00
CA LEU A 17 22.12 -24.45 -14.21
C LEU A 17 20.77 -23.90 -13.72
N PHE A 18 19.90 -24.70 -13.12
CA PHE A 18 18.71 -24.21 -12.42
C PHE A 18 19.12 -23.64 -11.06
N GLY A 19 19.88 -22.54 -11.09
CA GLY A 19 20.15 -21.74 -9.91
C GLY A 19 18.83 -21.25 -9.33
N CYS A 20 18.56 -21.51 -8.04
CA CYS A 20 17.43 -20.92 -7.34
C CYS A 20 17.51 -19.40 -7.47
N ALA A 21 16.52 -18.79 -8.11
CA ALA A 21 16.43 -17.34 -8.14
C ALA A 21 16.29 -16.84 -6.68
N PRO A 22 17.10 -15.85 -6.26
CA PRO A 22 17.07 -15.36 -4.89
C PRO A 22 15.68 -14.83 -4.55
N THR A 23 15.18 -15.23 -3.39
CA THR A 23 13.88 -14.78 -2.89
C THR A 23 14.01 -13.37 -2.31
N ARG A 24 13.15 -12.45 -2.76
CA ARG A 24 13.08 -11.10 -2.20
C ARG A 24 11.95 -11.00 -1.21
N THR A 25 12.22 -10.46 -0.02
CA THR A 25 11.24 -10.23 1.05
C THR A 25 11.20 -8.76 1.42
N TRP A 26 10.00 -8.17 1.48
CA TRP A 26 9.77 -6.79 1.90
C TRP A 26 9.55 -6.73 3.40
N ILE A 27 10.23 -5.82 4.09
CA ILE A 27 10.15 -5.62 5.54
C ILE A 27 9.91 -4.16 5.81
N SER A 28 9.04 -3.85 6.77
CA SER A 28 8.80 -2.50 7.27
C SER A 28 9.50 -2.27 8.60
N SER A 29 10.07 -1.09 8.76
CA SER A 29 10.60 -0.59 10.02
C SER A 29 10.26 0.90 10.19
N PRO A 30 9.51 1.29 11.24
CA PRO A 30 8.79 0.40 12.18
C PRO A 30 7.71 -0.42 11.47
N GLU A 31 7.13 -1.42 12.17
CA GLU A 31 6.05 -2.25 11.63
C GLU A 31 4.81 -1.40 11.29
N PHE A 32 4.52 -0.41 12.10
CA PHE A 32 3.49 0.60 11.86
C PHE A 32 3.92 1.96 12.42
N GLN A 33 3.26 3.02 12.01
CA GLN A 33 3.42 4.36 12.57
C GLN A 33 2.07 4.87 13.07
N SER A 34 2.08 5.58 14.19
CA SER A 34 0.87 6.19 14.76
C SER A 34 1.06 7.70 14.95
N ALA A 35 -0.05 8.42 14.84
CA ALA A 35 -0.21 9.80 15.25
C ALA A 35 -1.33 9.87 16.27
N ASP A 36 -1.17 10.71 17.30
CA ASP A 36 -2.15 10.87 18.36
C ASP A 36 -2.25 12.35 18.78
N ASN A 37 -3.47 12.87 18.79
CA ASN A 37 -3.76 14.24 19.23
C ASN A 37 -5.09 14.30 20.00
N ALA A 38 -5.54 15.48 20.41
CA ALA A 38 -6.76 15.66 21.18
C ALA A 38 -8.05 15.29 20.40
N ILE A 39 -8.01 15.26 19.07
CA ILE A 39 -9.18 15.11 18.20
C ILE A 39 -9.30 13.67 17.69
N PHE A 40 -8.18 13.07 17.27
CA PHE A 40 -8.16 11.70 16.76
C PHE A 40 -6.82 11.00 17.05
N SER A 41 -6.85 9.68 16.97
CA SER A 41 -5.64 8.88 16.77
C SER A 41 -5.68 8.24 15.39
N ALA A 42 -4.52 8.06 14.78
CA ALA A 42 -4.40 7.37 13.51
C ALA A 42 -3.25 6.37 13.53
N ARG A 43 -3.41 5.26 12.79
CA ARG A 43 -2.37 4.24 12.60
C ARG A 43 -2.22 3.94 11.13
N PHE A 44 -0.98 3.86 10.68
CA PHE A 44 -0.59 3.56 9.30
C PHE A 44 0.30 2.31 9.29
N THR A 45 -0.23 1.21 8.75
CA THR A 45 0.39 -0.12 8.80
C THR A 45 0.61 -0.64 7.38
N PRO A 46 1.85 -0.92 6.95
CA PRO A 46 2.11 -1.60 5.70
C PRO A 46 1.52 -3.01 5.67
N LEU A 47 0.88 -3.38 4.56
CA LEU A 47 0.29 -4.69 4.37
C LEU A 47 0.96 -5.42 3.21
N ARG A 48 1.16 -6.72 3.41
CA ARG A 48 1.48 -7.63 2.31
C ARG A 48 0.17 -7.95 1.59
N GLY A 49 0.13 -7.67 0.28
CA GLY A 49 -0.94 -8.16 -0.58
C GLY A 49 -0.86 -9.68 -0.76
N ASN A 50 -1.44 -10.19 -1.83
CA ASN A 50 -1.43 -11.61 -2.17
C ASN A 50 -0.04 -12.18 -2.53
N GLY A 51 1.04 -11.51 -2.14
CA GLY A 51 2.42 -11.84 -2.52
C GLY A 51 3.43 -11.66 -1.40
N ARG A 52 4.72 -11.72 -1.79
CA ARG A 52 5.87 -11.56 -0.89
C ARG A 52 6.23 -10.10 -0.63
N PHE A 53 5.59 -9.17 -1.32
CA PHE A 53 5.89 -7.74 -1.25
C PHE A 53 4.78 -6.96 -0.53
N ILE A 54 5.16 -5.83 0.04
CA ILE A 54 4.21 -4.84 0.57
C ILE A 54 3.65 -4.09 -0.63
N SER A 55 2.31 -4.04 -0.76
CA SER A 55 1.61 -3.38 -1.86
C SER A 55 0.55 -2.38 -1.39
N GLU A 56 0.19 -2.44 -0.12
CA GLU A 56 -0.92 -1.71 0.44
C GLU A 56 -0.58 -1.21 1.84
N PHE A 57 -1.42 -0.32 2.35
CA PHE A 57 -1.36 0.14 3.72
C PHE A 57 -2.76 0.07 4.33
N ARG A 58 -2.85 -0.26 5.61
CA ARG A 58 -4.05 -0.07 6.41
C ARG A 58 -3.96 1.26 7.11
N LEU A 59 -4.95 2.11 6.90
CA LEU A 59 -5.18 3.32 7.66
C LEU A 59 -6.33 3.06 8.63
N GLU A 60 -6.08 3.31 9.91
CA GLU A 60 -7.08 3.32 10.97
C GLU A 60 -7.14 4.74 11.51
N VAL A 61 -8.35 5.32 11.63
CA VAL A 61 -8.58 6.65 12.21
C VAL A 61 -9.67 6.53 13.26
N GLN A 62 -9.33 6.77 14.51
CA GLN A 62 -10.28 6.79 15.63
C GLN A 62 -10.63 8.23 16.01
N ASN A 63 -11.89 8.58 15.92
CA ASN A 63 -12.40 9.87 16.36
C ASN A 63 -12.55 9.89 17.88
N LYS A 64 -11.86 10.78 18.57
CA LYS A 64 -11.92 10.94 20.04
C LYS A 64 -12.98 11.94 20.51
N THR A 65 -13.65 12.59 19.59
CA THR A 65 -14.58 13.68 19.88
C THR A 65 -16.03 13.23 19.79
N ARG A 66 -16.94 14.12 20.20
CA ARG A 66 -18.39 13.93 20.04
C ARG A 66 -18.95 14.48 18.74
N GLN A 67 -18.09 14.93 17.83
CA GLN A 67 -18.47 15.47 16.52
C GLN A 67 -17.86 14.62 15.42
N PRO A 68 -18.52 14.51 14.24
CA PRO A 68 -17.97 13.74 13.14
C PRO A 68 -16.63 14.33 12.64
N LEU A 69 -15.77 13.45 12.15
CA LEU A 69 -14.55 13.80 11.40
C LEU A 69 -14.72 13.43 9.94
N GLU A 70 -14.08 14.15 9.06
CA GLU A 70 -14.02 13.86 7.63
C GLU A 70 -12.56 13.59 7.23
N VAL A 71 -12.28 12.41 6.67
CA VAL A 71 -10.99 12.13 6.03
C VAL A 71 -11.01 12.71 4.62
N ASP A 72 -10.15 13.70 4.37
CA ASP A 72 -10.06 14.39 3.08
C ASP A 72 -9.06 13.69 2.16
N TRP A 73 -9.56 12.76 1.36
CA TRP A 73 -8.74 12.05 0.38
C TRP A 73 -8.23 12.93 -0.75
N ASN A 74 -8.90 14.06 -1.03
CA ASN A 74 -8.47 15.01 -2.06
C ASN A 74 -7.17 15.73 -1.68
N ASN A 75 -6.92 15.91 -0.37
CA ASN A 75 -5.75 16.55 0.16
C ASN A 75 -4.78 15.59 0.87
N THR A 76 -5.22 14.39 1.20
CA THR A 76 -4.33 13.31 1.70
C THR A 76 -3.35 12.88 0.61
N ARG A 77 -2.07 12.73 0.95
CA ARG A 77 -0.99 12.42 0.00
C ARG A 77 -0.17 11.21 0.43
N TYR A 78 0.16 10.39 -0.55
CA TYR A 78 1.24 9.43 -0.43
C TYR A 78 2.57 10.17 -0.44
N LEU A 79 3.47 9.79 0.47
CA LEU A 79 4.82 10.33 0.55
C LEU A 79 5.83 9.24 0.21
N PHE A 80 6.78 9.57 -0.65
CA PHE A 80 7.95 8.74 -0.91
C PHE A 80 9.21 9.58 -0.70
N ASN A 81 10.12 9.08 0.16
CA ASN A 81 11.32 9.79 0.57
C ASN A 81 11.01 11.24 1.03
N GLN A 82 9.95 11.38 1.84
CA GLN A 82 9.43 12.62 2.43
C GLN A 82 8.74 13.58 1.44
N ALA A 83 8.81 13.35 0.14
CA ALA A 83 8.16 14.16 -0.87
C ALA A 83 6.76 13.64 -1.23
N PRO A 84 5.77 14.50 -1.50
CA PRO A 84 4.50 14.09 -2.05
C PRO A 84 4.68 13.37 -3.38
N SER A 85 4.14 12.13 -3.46
CA SER A 85 4.32 11.24 -4.62
C SER A 85 3.00 10.71 -5.16
N GLY A 86 1.89 11.37 -4.90
CA GLY A 86 0.58 11.01 -5.42
C GLY A 86 -0.50 10.93 -4.36
N ARG A 87 -1.62 10.31 -4.75
CA ARG A 87 -2.80 10.08 -3.92
C ARG A 87 -2.91 8.59 -3.57
N PHE A 88 -3.95 8.25 -2.82
CA PHE A 88 -4.31 6.88 -2.54
C PHE A 88 -5.55 6.45 -3.31
N ALA A 89 -5.55 5.20 -3.75
CA ALA A 89 -6.72 4.47 -4.21
C ALA A 89 -7.14 3.48 -3.13
N PHE A 90 -8.44 3.17 -3.07
CA PHE A 90 -9.06 2.25 -2.13
C PHE A 90 -10.32 1.64 -2.76
N GLU A 91 -10.94 0.69 -2.09
CA GLU A 91 -12.19 0.08 -2.56
C GLU A 91 -13.26 1.14 -2.85
N GLY A 92 -13.96 0.99 -3.97
CA GLY A 92 -14.94 1.97 -4.48
C GLY A 92 -14.35 3.08 -5.34
N ILE A 93 -13.01 3.20 -5.42
CA ILE A 93 -12.35 4.11 -6.36
C ILE A 93 -12.25 3.45 -7.74
N THR A 94 -12.56 4.23 -8.76
CA THR A 94 -12.46 3.88 -10.17
C THR A 94 -11.57 4.88 -10.90
N GLU A 95 -11.17 4.56 -12.13
CA GLU A 95 -10.40 5.47 -12.98
C GLU A 95 -11.11 6.83 -13.20
N LYS A 96 -12.45 6.85 -13.11
CA LYS A 96 -13.25 8.06 -13.31
C LYS A 96 -13.26 8.99 -12.10
N ASN A 97 -13.25 8.45 -10.87
CA ASN A 97 -13.39 9.24 -9.63
C ASN A 97 -12.10 9.40 -8.83
N ILE A 98 -10.98 8.82 -9.29
CA ILE A 98 -9.69 8.91 -8.59
C ILE A 98 -9.20 10.34 -8.38
N ASN A 99 -9.58 11.27 -9.25
CA ASN A 99 -9.20 12.67 -9.14
C ASN A 99 -10.07 13.48 -8.17
N ASN A 100 -11.23 12.95 -7.79
CA ASN A 100 -12.14 13.56 -6.82
C ASN A 100 -12.81 12.47 -5.97
N PRO A 101 -12.04 11.76 -5.12
CA PRO A 101 -12.59 10.74 -4.24
C PRO A 101 -13.51 11.36 -3.19
N PRO A 102 -14.58 10.66 -2.78
CA PRO A 102 -15.46 11.14 -1.72
C PRO A 102 -14.72 11.18 -0.39
N PHE A 103 -15.17 12.06 0.52
CA PHE A 103 -14.75 12.04 1.91
C PHE A 103 -15.28 10.79 2.62
N ASP A 104 -14.52 10.26 3.57
CA ASP A 104 -15.02 9.30 4.53
C ASP A 104 -15.36 10.02 5.84
N VAL A 105 -16.56 9.78 6.33
CA VAL A 105 -17.00 10.34 7.61
C VAL A 105 -16.72 9.33 8.73
N VAL A 106 -15.95 9.75 9.75
CA VAL A 106 -15.73 8.98 10.97
C VAL A 106 -16.70 9.49 12.02
N PRO A 107 -17.71 8.69 12.43
CA PRO A 107 -18.70 9.14 13.38
C PRO A 107 -18.09 9.50 14.74
N PRO A 108 -18.81 10.23 15.60
CA PRO A 108 -18.36 10.52 16.96
C PRO A 108 -17.96 9.25 17.71
N GLN A 109 -16.79 9.25 18.35
CA GLN A 109 -16.21 8.10 19.07
C GLN A 109 -16.04 6.83 18.23
N GLY A 110 -16.24 6.91 16.90
CA GLY A 110 -16.15 5.80 15.97
C GLY A 110 -14.73 5.64 15.39
N THR A 111 -14.57 4.57 14.60
CA THR A 111 -13.32 4.23 13.92
C THR A 111 -13.58 3.98 12.44
N LEU A 112 -12.74 4.55 11.59
CA LEU A 112 -12.60 4.21 10.18
C LEU A 112 -11.41 3.28 10.03
N GLN A 113 -11.58 2.18 9.31
CA GLN A 113 -10.51 1.32 8.86
C GLN A 113 -10.59 1.18 7.35
N LYS A 114 -9.49 1.45 6.64
CA LYS A 114 -9.45 1.38 5.17
C LYS A 114 -8.11 0.86 4.69
N VAL A 115 -8.14 -0.04 3.71
CA VAL A 115 -6.95 -0.46 2.95
C VAL A 115 -6.77 0.49 1.78
N ILE A 116 -5.59 1.05 1.66
CA ILE A 116 -5.24 2.09 0.69
C ILE A 116 -3.96 1.72 -0.06
N SER A 117 -3.88 2.07 -1.33
CA SER A 117 -2.71 1.84 -2.18
C SER A 117 -2.29 3.14 -2.88
N PRO A 118 -1.00 3.42 -3.05
CA PRO A 118 -0.56 4.57 -3.84
C PRO A 118 -1.03 4.47 -5.30
N VAL A 119 -1.64 5.51 -5.83
CA VAL A 119 -2.23 5.52 -7.18
C VAL A 119 -1.20 5.24 -8.26
N ASN A 120 0.02 5.71 -8.11
CA ASN A 120 1.11 5.49 -9.06
C ASN A 120 1.64 4.04 -9.11
N LEU A 121 1.17 3.18 -8.18
CA LEU A 121 1.55 1.77 -8.12
C LEU A 121 0.40 0.83 -8.50
N ILE A 122 -0.76 1.35 -8.90
CA ILE A 122 -1.91 0.53 -9.27
C ILE A 122 -2.00 0.29 -10.78
N ALA A 123 -2.54 -0.86 -11.14
CA ALA A 123 -2.98 -1.19 -12.48
C ALA A 123 -4.50 -1.37 -12.48
N TRP A 124 -5.21 -0.63 -13.33
CA TRP A 124 -6.65 -0.73 -13.44
C TRP A 124 -7.07 -2.05 -14.10
N ARG A 125 -8.07 -2.70 -13.54
CA ARG A 125 -8.66 -3.90 -14.12
C ARG A 125 -9.75 -3.49 -15.11
N ARG A 126 -9.64 -4.00 -16.34
CA ARG A 126 -10.63 -3.80 -17.40
C ARG A 126 -11.39 -5.11 -17.62
N GLY A 127 -12.73 -5.05 -17.64
CA GLY A 127 -13.56 -6.21 -17.99
C GLY A 127 -14.92 -6.22 -17.28
N PRO A 128 -15.92 -6.93 -17.83
CA PRO A 128 -17.20 -7.16 -17.18
C PRO A 128 -17.03 -8.19 -16.05
N GLY A 129 -17.65 -7.96 -14.90
CA GLY A 129 -17.74 -8.96 -13.81
C GLY A 129 -17.02 -8.66 -12.51
N PHE A 130 -16.40 -7.50 -12.34
CA PHE A 130 -15.67 -7.15 -11.11
C PHE A 130 -16.49 -6.34 -10.09
N ILE A 131 -17.80 -6.60 -9.97
CA ILE A 131 -18.70 -5.82 -9.09
C ILE A 131 -18.35 -5.97 -7.60
N SER A 132 -17.68 -7.06 -7.22
CA SER A 132 -17.30 -7.35 -5.83
C SER A 132 -15.79 -7.26 -5.53
N GLN A 133 -14.97 -6.85 -6.49
CA GLN A 133 -13.52 -6.74 -6.34
C GLN A 133 -13.06 -5.31 -6.57
N PRO A 134 -11.94 -4.86 -5.95
CA PRO A 134 -11.34 -3.58 -6.27
C PRO A 134 -11.10 -3.46 -7.77
N ALA A 135 -11.40 -2.28 -8.35
CA ALA A 135 -11.23 -2.01 -9.78
C ALA A 135 -9.76 -1.97 -10.23
N PHE A 136 -8.82 -2.28 -9.34
CA PHE A 136 -7.38 -2.23 -9.59
C PHE A 136 -6.64 -3.34 -8.85
N SER A 137 -5.37 -3.55 -9.21
CA SER A 137 -4.39 -4.32 -8.45
C SER A 137 -3.20 -3.44 -8.08
N ALA A 138 -2.70 -3.58 -6.86
CA ALA A 138 -1.56 -2.83 -6.39
C ALA A 138 -0.24 -3.57 -6.68
N GLY A 139 0.75 -2.82 -7.19
CA GLY A 139 2.12 -3.28 -7.34
C GLY A 139 2.94 -3.12 -6.06
N PRO A 140 4.20 -3.58 -6.06
CA PRO A 140 5.07 -3.48 -4.89
C PRO A 140 5.39 -2.03 -4.53
N VAL A 141 5.31 -1.71 -3.24
CA VAL A 141 5.77 -0.44 -2.68
C VAL A 141 7.30 -0.38 -2.81
N PRO A 142 7.88 0.72 -3.27
CA PRO A 142 9.33 0.84 -3.44
C PRO A 142 10.07 0.81 -2.09
N ALA A 143 11.30 0.28 -2.09
CA ALA A 143 12.20 0.41 -0.96
C ALA A 143 12.51 1.87 -0.68
N GLY A 144 12.62 2.23 0.60
CA GLY A 144 12.81 3.61 1.04
C GLY A 144 11.76 4.05 2.05
N GLN A 145 11.72 5.34 2.35
CA GLN A 145 10.76 5.90 3.28
C GLN A 145 9.41 6.13 2.58
N ASN A 146 8.40 5.43 3.06
CA ASN A 146 7.02 5.50 2.56
C ASN A 146 6.12 6.08 3.65
N GLY A 147 5.11 6.86 3.27
CA GLY A 147 4.25 7.46 4.28
C GLY A 147 2.97 8.06 3.75
N ILE A 148 2.24 8.64 4.67
CA ILE A 148 1.01 9.37 4.44
C ILE A 148 1.09 10.76 5.07
N LEU A 149 0.70 11.78 4.33
CA LEU A 149 0.24 13.06 4.88
C LEU A 149 -1.28 12.96 4.96
N LEU A 150 -1.78 12.58 6.12
CA LEU A 150 -3.21 12.44 6.38
C LEU A 150 -3.82 13.82 6.62
N VAL A 151 -4.93 14.11 5.94
CA VAL A 151 -5.71 15.33 6.12
C VAL A 151 -7.09 14.97 6.64
N VAL A 152 -7.43 15.49 7.81
CA VAL A 152 -8.72 15.31 8.49
C VAL A 152 -9.35 16.67 8.69
N ARG A 153 -10.69 16.75 8.54
CA ARG A 153 -11.46 17.97 8.80
C ARG A 153 -12.46 17.77 9.91
N GLN A 154 -12.60 18.78 10.74
CA GLN A 154 -13.67 18.87 11.75
C GLN A 154 -14.12 20.33 11.87
N ASN A 155 -15.42 20.60 11.73
CA ASN A 155 -16.01 21.95 11.82
C ASN A 155 -15.31 22.96 10.88
N GLY A 156 -14.98 22.55 9.67
CA GLY A 156 -14.29 23.37 8.69
C GLY A 156 -12.79 23.59 8.97
N LYS A 157 -12.27 23.11 10.10
CA LYS A 157 -10.85 23.18 10.44
C LYS A 157 -10.12 21.96 9.92
N GLU A 158 -9.02 22.19 9.23
CA GLU A 158 -8.14 21.15 8.70
C GLU A 158 -7.02 20.82 9.71
N ILE A 159 -6.76 19.53 9.88
CA ILE A 159 -5.71 18.96 10.72
C ILE A 159 -4.88 18.04 9.85
N ARG A 160 -3.56 18.16 9.93
CA ARG A 160 -2.63 17.34 9.13
C ARG A 160 -1.71 16.56 10.04
N GLU A 161 -1.57 15.27 9.73
CA GLU A 161 -0.64 14.37 10.42
C GLU A 161 0.22 13.63 9.41
N LYS A 162 1.52 13.54 9.71
CA LYS A 162 2.49 12.83 8.87
C LYS A 162 2.93 11.55 9.57
N MET A 163 2.73 10.42 8.90
CA MET A 163 3.21 9.11 9.37
C MET A 163 4.08 8.46 8.30
N THR A 164 5.24 7.92 8.70
CA THR A 164 6.20 7.33 7.76
C THR A 164 6.80 6.02 8.30
N VAL A 165 7.01 5.08 7.40
CA VAL A 165 7.70 3.81 7.65
C VAL A 165 8.79 3.62 6.59
N THR A 166 9.84 2.89 6.92
CA THR A 166 10.90 2.54 5.96
C THR A 166 10.71 1.11 5.47
N ILE A 167 10.56 0.95 4.16
CA ILE A 167 10.46 -0.35 3.50
C ILE A 167 11.85 -0.77 3.04
N GLN A 168 12.26 -1.97 3.42
CA GLN A 168 13.52 -2.60 3.01
C GLN A 168 13.23 -3.87 2.23
N VAL A 169 14.08 -4.17 1.24
CA VAL A 169 14.04 -5.43 0.47
C VAL A 169 15.25 -6.26 0.87
N ARG A 170 15.00 -7.42 1.46
CA ARG A 170 16.03 -8.42 1.73
C ARG A 170 16.04 -9.46 0.62
N VAL A 171 17.24 -9.87 0.23
CA VAL A 171 17.47 -10.95 -0.72
C VAL A 171 17.95 -12.14 0.10
N GLU A 172 17.24 -13.28 0.01
CA GLU A 172 17.56 -14.55 0.69
C GLU A 172 18.03 -15.59 -0.32
#